data_f3768191721bfd8ce67b9e130207b07a
#
_entry.id   f3768191721bfd8ce67b9e130207b07a
#
_cell.length_a   1.000
_cell.length_b   1.000
_cell.length_c   1.000
_cell.angle_alpha   90.00
_cell.angle_beta   90.00
_cell.angle_gamma   90.00
#
_symmetry.space_group_name_H-M   'P 1'
#
loop_
_entity.id
_entity.type
_entity.pdbx_description
1 polymer ?
#
loop_
_entity_poly.entity_id
_entity_poly.type
_entity_poly.pdbx_seq_one_letter_code
_entity_poly.pdbx_strand_id
1 'polypeptide(L)'
;MGTLWLSAVAIEEVRAIFGAPEPEAEALRALAAEHFGPPARRQPGMLGKLGPVFRRPADAPVIRPDTPVREDCDRLLRGEHIPPHRLAASWRLLQVWIAARAWSTHTATVDEHALNAIEFDLARAGVPARHSVRALMVRDLETGMFPAAGMAAGYCTGDQAVAAAASWAAVRDELEPANAEWIGDLLGWLGEFPQWTTSAAGRRRQPPDLVCLLTA
;
A
#
# COMPACT_ATOMS: atom_id res chain seq x y z
N MET A 1 -6.76 -12.74 -8.23
CA MET A 1 -7.56 -12.08 -7.17
C MET A 1 -6.72 -10.91 -6.70
N GLY A 2 -7.16 -9.71 -6.96
CA GLY A 2 -6.42 -8.49 -6.64
C GLY A 2 -6.83 -7.90 -5.29
N THR A 3 -6.08 -6.90 -4.86
CA THR A 3 -6.30 -6.22 -3.59
C THR A 3 -6.15 -4.72 -3.79
N LEU A 4 -7.16 -3.96 -3.39
CA LEU A 4 -7.09 -2.52 -3.22
C LEU A 4 -6.75 -2.23 -1.75
N TRP A 5 -5.58 -1.67 -1.52
CA TRP A 5 -5.14 -1.22 -0.21
C TRP A 5 -5.20 0.31 -0.15
N LEU A 6 -5.82 0.84 0.89
CA LEU A 6 -6.07 2.25 1.12
C LEU A 6 -5.45 2.67 2.43
N SER A 7 -4.92 3.87 2.50
CA SER A 7 -4.31 4.42 3.70
C SER A 7 -4.59 5.91 3.84
N ALA A 8 -5.11 6.32 4.98
CA ALA A 8 -5.32 7.72 5.33
C ALA A 8 -4.05 8.28 5.98
N VAL A 9 -3.19 8.92 5.17
CA VAL A 9 -1.89 9.46 5.59
C VAL A 9 -1.55 10.68 4.73
N ALA A 10 -0.92 11.70 5.31
CA ALA A 10 -0.46 12.83 4.50
C ALA A 10 0.63 12.39 3.52
N ILE A 11 0.52 12.78 2.25
CA ILE A 11 1.48 12.37 1.20
C ILE A 11 2.90 12.81 1.54
N GLU A 12 3.07 13.95 2.21
CA GLU A 12 4.38 14.44 2.63
C GLU A 12 5.02 13.54 3.71
N GLU A 13 4.22 12.88 4.56
CA GLU A 13 4.72 11.89 5.51
C GLU A 13 5.20 10.61 4.80
N VAL A 14 4.60 10.27 3.67
CA VAL A 14 5.06 9.16 2.81
C VAL A 14 6.37 9.53 2.11
N ARG A 15 6.44 10.72 1.54
CA ARG A 15 7.66 11.24 0.88
C ARG A 15 8.82 11.38 1.83
N ALA A 16 8.56 11.78 3.08
CA ALA A 16 9.59 11.92 4.11
C ALA A 16 10.25 10.60 4.53
N ILE A 17 9.69 9.45 4.15
CA ILE A 17 10.35 8.14 4.33
C ILE A 17 11.66 8.07 3.54
N PHE A 18 11.65 8.65 2.34
CA PHE A 18 12.80 8.66 1.42
C PHE A 18 13.75 9.79 1.83
N GLY A 19 14.90 9.43 2.34
CA GLY A 19 15.84 10.41 2.93
C GLY A 19 15.56 10.75 4.39
N ALA A 20 14.84 9.88 5.11
CA ALA A 20 14.53 10.07 6.52
C ALA A 20 15.81 10.29 7.36
N PRO A 21 15.80 11.23 8.33
CA PRO A 21 16.92 11.43 9.24
C PRO A 21 17.19 10.19 10.09
N GLU A 22 18.44 9.98 10.53
CA GLU A 22 18.88 8.70 11.13
C GLU A 22 18.01 8.22 12.31
N PRO A 23 17.52 9.06 13.24
CA PRO A 23 16.65 8.57 14.32
C PRO A 23 15.33 7.96 13.80
N GLU A 24 14.76 8.53 12.75
CA GLU A 24 13.55 8.04 12.10
C GLU A 24 13.84 6.79 11.25
N ALA A 25 14.95 6.81 10.52
CA ALA A 25 15.41 5.67 9.74
C ALA A 25 15.66 4.44 10.62
N GLU A 26 16.21 4.61 11.81
CA GLU A 26 16.39 3.53 12.80
C GLU A 26 15.04 2.95 13.26
N ALA A 27 14.06 3.80 13.57
CA ALA A 27 12.71 3.36 13.95
C ALA A 27 12.04 2.57 12.82
N LEU A 28 12.19 3.01 11.57
CA LEU A 28 11.66 2.31 10.40
C LEU A 28 12.35 0.97 10.15
N ARG A 29 13.67 0.88 10.35
CA ARG A 29 14.39 -0.41 10.29
C ARG A 29 13.93 -1.38 11.38
N ALA A 30 13.70 -0.90 12.59
CA ALA A 30 13.19 -1.71 13.69
C ALA A 30 11.80 -2.27 13.37
N LEU A 31 10.90 -1.43 12.85
CA LEU A 31 9.56 -1.84 12.41
C LEU A 31 9.61 -2.89 11.29
N ALA A 32 10.51 -2.70 10.32
CA ALA A 32 10.72 -3.70 9.26
C ALA A 32 11.24 -5.03 9.80
N ALA A 33 12.15 -5.01 10.76
CA ALA A 33 12.68 -6.20 11.40
C ALA A 33 11.62 -6.95 12.22
N GLU A 34 10.71 -6.23 12.85
CA GLU A 34 9.57 -6.81 13.59
C GLU A 34 8.61 -7.53 12.63
N HIS A 35 8.27 -6.90 11.48
CA HIS A 35 7.29 -7.46 10.55
C HIS A 35 7.83 -8.60 9.68
N PHE A 36 9.06 -8.49 9.22
CA PHE A 36 9.61 -9.44 8.25
C PHE A 36 10.59 -10.43 8.87
N GLY A 37 11.13 -10.12 10.05
CA GLY A 37 12.07 -10.96 10.76
C GLY A 37 13.39 -11.21 10.02
N PRO A 38 14.32 -11.97 10.58
CA PRO A 38 15.48 -12.46 9.85
C PRO A 38 15.02 -13.53 8.83
N PRO A 39 15.61 -13.57 7.63
CA PRO A 39 15.29 -14.61 6.64
C PRO A 39 15.47 -15.99 7.27
N ALA A 40 14.49 -16.88 7.05
CA ALA A 40 14.51 -18.22 7.61
C ALA A 40 15.79 -18.95 7.20
N ARG A 41 16.56 -19.41 8.18
CA ARG A 41 17.72 -20.28 7.92
C ARG A 41 17.22 -21.59 7.34
N ARG A 42 17.76 -22.01 6.22
CA ARG A 42 17.49 -23.36 5.70
C ARG A 42 17.92 -24.38 6.76
N GLN A 43 16.97 -25.18 7.23
CA GLN A 43 17.35 -26.39 7.95
C GLN A 43 18.11 -27.31 6.99
N PRO A 44 19.27 -27.86 7.41
CA PRO A 44 20.00 -28.80 6.56
C PRO A 44 19.09 -29.99 6.26
N GLY A 45 18.78 -30.20 4.98
CA GLY A 45 18.00 -31.34 4.53
C GLY A 45 18.68 -32.66 4.91
N MET A 46 17.91 -33.78 4.96
CA MET A 46 18.40 -35.11 5.31
C MET A 46 19.68 -35.53 4.54
N LEU A 47 19.80 -35.08 3.29
CA LEU A 47 20.98 -35.33 2.42
C LEU A 47 22.25 -34.59 2.87
N GLY A 48 22.13 -33.49 3.60
CA GLY A 48 23.30 -32.78 4.17
C GLY A 48 24.04 -33.57 5.25
N LYS A 49 23.44 -34.66 5.76
CA LYS A 49 24.06 -35.59 6.73
C LYS A 49 24.96 -36.65 6.06
N LEU A 50 24.91 -36.76 4.71
CA LEU A 50 25.59 -37.82 3.95
C LEU A 50 27.03 -37.50 3.51
N GLY A 51 27.57 -36.31 3.86
CA GLY A 51 28.99 -36.00 3.62
C GLY A 51 29.23 -34.63 2.98
N PRO A 52 30.51 -34.18 2.94
CA PRO A 52 30.88 -32.82 2.52
C PRO A 52 30.61 -32.53 1.01
N VAL A 53 30.52 -33.53 0.17
CA VAL A 53 30.26 -33.41 -1.29
C VAL A 53 28.82 -32.93 -1.56
N PHE A 54 27.89 -33.15 -0.63
CA PHE A 54 26.50 -32.75 -0.71
C PHE A 54 26.18 -31.50 0.09
N ARG A 55 27.18 -30.90 0.72
CA ARG A 55 27.02 -29.61 1.40
C ARG A 55 27.00 -28.50 0.36
N ARG A 56 25.81 -28.16 -0.15
CA ARG A 56 25.61 -26.80 -0.61
C ARG A 56 25.85 -25.85 0.56
N PRO A 57 26.42 -24.64 0.34
CA PRO A 57 26.58 -23.68 1.42
C PRO A 57 25.23 -23.49 2.12
N ALA A 58 25.07 -24.14 3.29
CA ALA A 58 23.84 -24.21 4.05
C ALA A 58 23.42 -22.84 4.65
N ASP A 59 24.30 -21.86 4.53
CA ASP A 59 24.17 -20.55 5.19
C ASP A 59 23.73 -19.40 4.27
N ALA A 60 23.52 -19.63 2.98
CA ALA A 60 22.96 -18.59 2.15
C ALA A 60 21.44 -18.46 2.45
N PRO A 61 20.98 -17.33 2.99
CA PRO A 61 19.57 -17.13 3.24
C PRO A 61 18.82 -17.23 1.91
N VAL A 62 17.67 -17.95 1.92
CA VAL A 62 16.79 -18.00 0.75
C VAL A 62 16.05 -16.67 0.71
N ILE A 63 16.61 -15.70 0.00
CA ILE A 63 15.95 -14.44 -0.24
C ILE A 63 14.85 -14.70 -1.28
N ARG A 64 13.58 -14.63 -0.86
CA ARG A 64 12.47 -14.64 -1.80
C ARG A 64 12.36 -13.26 -2.45
N PRO A 65 12.02 -13.17 -3.74
CA PRO A 65 11.92 -11.89 -4.45
C PRO A 65 10.94 -10.90 -3.79
N ASP A 66 9.91 -11.42 -3.15
CA ASP A 66 8.84 -10.68 -2.48
C ASP A 66 9.08 -10.40 -0.99
N THR A 67 10.16 -10.93 -0.42
CA THR A 67 10.49 -10.74 1.01
C THR A 67 11.51 -9.63 1.16
N PRO A 68 11.18 -8.55 1.91
CA PRO A 68 12.12 -7.48 2.18
C PRO A 68 13.37 -7.97 2.92
N VAL A 69 14.50 -7.38 2.59
CA VAL A 69 15.78 -7.56 3.28
C VAL A 69 16.33 -6.20 3.73
N ARG A 70 17.31 -6.21 4.61
CA ARG A 70 17.91 -4.98 5.15
C ARG A 70 18.40 -4.03 4.06
N GLU A 71 18.93 -4.56 2.98
CA GLU A 71 19.41 -3.74 1.85
C GLU A 71 18.27 -2.97 1.17
N ASP A 72 17.06 -3.55 1.06
CA ASP A 72 15.89 -2.83 0.54
C ASP A 72 15.49 -1.67 1.45
N CYS A 73 15.53 -1.90 2.78
CA CYS A 73 15.29 -0.84 3.76
C CYS A 73 16.29 0.31 3.59
N ASP A 74 17.58 -0.01 3.53
CA ASP A 74 18.63 0.99 3.44
C ASP A 74 18.57 1.78 2.13
N ARG A 75 18.22 1.13 1.01
CA ARG A 75 18.02 1.80 -0.29
C ARG A 75 16.82 2.76 -0.27
N LEU A 76 15.68 2.31 0.24
CA LEU A 76 14.49 3.16 0.36
C LEU A 76 14.75 4.38 1.24
N LEU A 77 15.35 4.17 2.42
CA LEU A 77 15.65 5.25 3.37
C LEU A 77 16.66 6.27 2.83
N ARG A 78 17.54 5.86 1.90
CA ARG A 78 18.46 6.77 1.22
C ARG A 78 17.90 7.38 -0.07
N GLY A 79 16.68 7.03 -0.47
CA GLY A 79 16.09 7.46 -1.74
C GLY A 79 16.84 6.93 -2.97
N GLU A 80 17.50 5.78 -2.84
CA GLU A 80 18.26 5.15 -3.93
C GLU A 80 17.34 4.40 -4.89
N HIS A 81 17.81 4.22 -6.12
CA HIS A 81 17.11 3.43 -7.13
C HIS A 81 16.87 1.99 -6.67
N ILE A 82 15.63 1.53 -6.77
CA ILE A 82 15.22 0.16 -6.45
C ILE A 82 15.25 -0.69 -7.73
N PRO A 83 16.05 -1.78 -7.76
CA PRO A 83 16.09 -2.67 -8.91
C PRO A 83 14.73 -3.31 -9.20
N PRO A 84 14.33 -3.53 -10.46
CA PRO A 84 13.00 -4.06 -10.81
C PRO A 84 12.63 -5.36 -10.09
N HIS A 85 13.57 -6.27 -9.88
CA HIS A 85 13.33 -7.54 -9.17
C HIS A 85 13.14 -7.38 -7.65
N ARG A 86 13.36 -6.18 -7.09
CA ARG A 86 13.15 -5.87 -5.67
C ARG A 86 11.95 -4.95 -5.42
N LEU A 87 11.29 -4.46 -6.47
CA LEU A 87 10.15 -3.55 -6.34
C LEU A 87 9.03 -4.14 -5.47
N ALA A 88 8.64 -5.41 -5.69
CA ALA A 88 7.59 -6.04 -4.90
C ALA A 88 7.91 -6.09 -3.40
N ALA A 89 9.15 -6.46 -3.04
CA ALA A 89 9.61 -6.46 -1.65
C ALA A 89 9.64 -5.04 -1.07
N SER A 90 10.12 -4.05 -1.83
CA SER A 90 10.20 -2.66 -1.40
C SER A 90 8.80 -2.05 -1.20
N TRP A 91 7.82 -2.40 -2.04
CA TRP A 91 6.43 -1.98 -1.84
C TRP A 91 5.81 -2.58 -0.58
N ARG A 92 6.06 -3.86 -0.28
CA ARG A 92 5.62 -4.47 0.98
C ARG A 92 6.20 -3.77 2.21
N LEU A 93 7.46 -3.38 2.13
CA LEU A 93 8.13 -2.62 3.17
C LEU A 93 7.51 -1.22 3.33
N LEU A 94 7.30 -0.51 2.21
CA LEU A 94 6.68 0.81 2.21
C LEU A 94 5.25 0.76 2.76
N GLN A 95 4.45 -0.27 2.44
CA GLN A 95 3.12 -0.47 3.01
C GLN A 95 3.14 -0.55 4.54
N VAL A 96 4.09 -1.31 5.13
CA VAL A 96 4.25 -1.40 6.59
C VAL A 96 4.59 -0.03 7.18
N TRP A 97 5.49 0.71 6.55
CA TRP A 97 5.88 2.04 7.02
C TRP A 97 4.77 3.08 6.88
N ILE A 98 4.01 3.04 5.78
CA ILE A 98 2.83 3.89 5.60
C ILE A 98 1.77 3.54 6.66
N ALA A 99 1.47 2.25 6.85
CA ALA A 99 0.48 1.82 7.84
C ALA A 99 0.82 2.30 9.26
N ALA A 100 2.10 2.32 9.63
CA ALA A 100 2.54 2.80 10.94
C ALA A 100 2.34 4.32 11.15
N ARG A 101 2.22 5.10 10.07
CA ARG A 101 1.96 6.54 10.11
C ARG A 101 0.51 6.90 9.88
N ALA A 102 -0.23 6.02 9.24
CA ALA A 102 -1.61 6.27 8.83
C ALA A 102 -2.55 6.43 10.02
N TRP A 103 -3.59 7.21 9.85
CA TRP A 103 -4.73 7.28 10.77
C TRP A 103 -5.51 5.98 10.77
N SER A 104 -5.65 5.39 9.59
CA SER A 104 -6.27 4.09 9.37
C SER A 104 -5.84 3.51 8.04
N THR A 105 -5.94 2.19 7.91
CA THR A 105 -5.78 1.47 6.65
C THR A 105 -7.01 0.62 6.39
N HIS A 106 -7.33 0.43 5.11
CA HIS A 106 -8.41 -0.43 4.68
C HIS A 106 -7.95 -1.31 3.53
N THR A 107 -8.51 -2.50 3.42
CA THR A 107 -8.18 -3.45 2.35
C THR A 107 -9.46 -4.04 1.80
N ALA A 108 -9.68 -3.86 0.51
CA ALA A 108 -10.80 -4.45 -0.22
C ALA A 108 -10.29 -5.43 -1.27
N THR A 109 -10.92 -6.59 -1.35
CA THR A 109 -10.61 -7.56 -2.41
C THR A 109 -11.34 -7.15 -3.67
N VAL A 110 -10.60 -7.03 -4.78
CA VAL A 110 -11.15 -6.70 -6.09
C VAL A 110 -10.23 -7.24 -7.17
N ASP A 111 -10.76 -7.90 -8.19
CA ASP A 111 -10.01 -8.19 -9.40
C ASP A 111 -10.33 -7.15 -10.50
N GLU A 112 -9.57 -7.19 -11.58
CA GLU A 112 -9.73 -6.21 -12.65
C GLU A 112 -11.11 -6.25 -13.29
N HIS A 113 -11.72 -7.42 -13.41
CA HIS A 113 -13.06 -7.57 -13.98
C HIS A 113 -14.12 -6.95 -13.05
N ALA A 114 -14.05 -7.24 -11.76
CA ALA A 114 -14.95 -6.65 -10.76
C ALA A 114 -14.76 -5.12 -10.67
N LEU A 115 -13.52 -4.64 -10.70
CA LEU A 115 -13.25 -3.20 -10.71
C LEU A 115 -13.84 -2.52 -11.96
N ASN A 116 -13.72 -3.13 -13.14
CA ASN A 116 -14.34 -2.61 -14.37
C ASN A 116 -15.87 -2.59 -14.28
N ALA A 117 -16.47 -3.61 -13.67
CA ALA A 117 -17.92 -3.66 -13.46
C ALA A 117 -18.38 -2.54 -12.50
N ILE A 118 -17.66 -2.31 -11.41
CA ILE A 118 -17.94 -1.22 -10.47
C ILE A 118 -17.80 0.14 -11.16
N GLU A 119 -16.72 0.37 -11.91
CA GLU A 119 -16.52 1.62 -12.66
C GLU A 119 -17.63 1.89 -13.68
N PHE A 120 -18.04 0.85 -14.41
CA PHE A 120 -19.14 0.96 -15.37
C PHE A 120 -20.46 1.31 -14.67
N ASP A 121 -20.73 0.67 -13.55
CA ASP A 121 -21.97 0.86 -12.81
C ASP A 121 -22.06 2.26 -12.19
N LEU A 122 -20.96 2.74 -11.59
CA LEU A 122 -20.84 4.11 -11.11
C LEU A 122 -21.05 5.15 -12.22
N ALA A 123 -20.43 4.92 -13.40
CA ALA A 123 -20.59 5.82 -14.54
C ALA A 123 -22.04 5.80 -15.08
N ARG A 124 -22.70 4.65 -15.14
CA ARG A 124 -24.10 4.48 -15.53
C ARG A 124 -25.03 5.23 -14.57
N ALA A 125 -24.74 5.22 -13.27
CA ALA A 125 -25.47 5.93 -12.24
C ALA A 125 -25.17 7.45 -12.22
N GLY A 126 -24.28 7.95 -13.10
CA GLY A 126 -23.99 9.38 -13.27
C GLY A 126 -22.84 9.91 -12.43
N VAL A 127 -22.04 9.05 -11.80
CA VAL A 127 -20.83 9.49 -11.08
C VAL A 127 -19.82 10.10 -12.08
N PRO A 128 -19.33 11.32 -11.83
CA PRO A 128 -18.32 11.93 -12.70
C PRO A 128 -17.02 11.12 -12.73
N ALA A 129 -16.35 11.03 -13.87
CA ALA A 129 -15.09 10.26 -14.03
C ALA A 129 -13.98 10.65 -13.03
N ARG A 130 -13.93 11.92 -12.60
CA ARG A 130 -13.01 12.39 -11.56
C ARG A 130 -13.25 11.79 -10.18
N HIS A 131 -14.40 11.13 -9.98
CA HIS A 131 -14.79 10.43 -8.75
C HIS A 131 -14.89 8.91 -8.97
N SER A 132 -14.30 8.37 -10.04
CA SER A 132 -14.16 6.94 -10.23
C SER A 132 -13.23 6.33 -9.17
N VAL A 133 -13.28 5.03 -8.96
CA VAL A 133 -12.36 4.34 -8.02
C VAL A 133 -10.90 4.52 -8.47
N ARG A 134 -10.65 4.45 -9.79
CA ARG A 134 -9.30 4.65 -10.35
C ARG A 134 -8.82 6.09 -10.20
N ALA A 135 -9.72 7.06 -10.13
CA ALA A 135 -9.35 8.45 -9.89
C ALA A 135 -8.76 8.69 -8.49
N LEU A 136 -8.96 7.77 -7.54
CA LEU A 136 -8.28 7.83 -6.24
C LEU A 136 -6.75 7.68 -6.35
N MET A 137 -6.25 7.14 -7.48
CA MET A 137 -4.83 6.92 -7.75
C MET A 137 -4.29 7.86 -8.84
N VAL A 138 -4.96 8.99 -9.11
CA VAL A 138 -4.66 9.85 -10.26
C VAL A 138 -3.31 10.55 -10.16
N ARG A 139 -2.80 10.77 -8.95
CA ARG A 139 -1.51 11.43 -8.71
C ARG A 139 -0.44 10.43 -8.36
N ASP A 140 0.75 10.61 -8.94
CA ASP A 140 1.94 9.86 -8.57
C ASP A 140 2.38 10.22 -7.14
N LEU A 141 2.89 9.23 -6.40
CA LEU A 141 3.40 9.45 -5.04
C LEU A 141 4.68 10.31 -5.01
N GLU A 142 5.37 10.43 -6.16
CA GLU A 142 6.62 11.19 -6.32
C GLU A 142 7.74 10.74 -5.36
N THR A 143 7.77 9.45 -5.08
CA THR A 143 8.78 8.83 -4.22
C THR A 143 10.01 8.34 -4.98
N GLY A 144 10.02 8.45 -6.31
CA GLY A 144 11.06 7.88 -7.18
C GLY A 144 10.98 6.35 -7.31
N MET A 145 10.05 5.69 -6.63
CA MET A 145 9.85 4.25 -6.72
C MET A 145 8.71 3.92 -7.71
N PHE A 146 9.03 3.14 -8.73
CA PHE A 146 8.03 2.68 -9.71
C PHE A 146 7.12 1.59 -9.12
N PRO A 147 5.86 1.48 -9.57
CA PRO A 147 5.01 0.34 -9.25
C PRO A 147 5.66 -0.98 -9.67
N ALA A 148 5.44 -2.03 -8.88
CA ALA A 148 5.83 -3.39 -9.26
C ALA A 148 4.94 -3.91 -10.41
N ALA A 149 5.34 -4.97 -11.09
CA ALA A 149 4.55 -5.60 -12.13
C ALA A 149 3.17 -6.03 -11.58
N GLY A 150 2.10 -5.69 -12.29
CA GLY A 150 0.72 -5.95 -11.85
C GLY A 150 0.23 -5.05 -10.71
N MET A 151 0.91 -3.93 -10.45
CA MET A 151 0.56 -2.99 -9.40
C MET A 151 0.28 -1.60 -9.98
N ALA A 152 -0.70 -0.91 -9.43
CA ALA A 152 -0.88 0.53 -9.58
C ALA A 152 -0.76 1.18 -8.20
N ALA A 153 -0.17 2.37 -8.15
CA ALA A 153 0.03 3.14 -6.93
C ALA A 153 -0.21 4.61 -7.21
N GLY A 154 -0.85 5.30 -6.28
CA GLY A 154 -1.09 6.73 -6.40
C GLY A 154 -1.84 7.27 -5.20
N TYR A 155 -2.21 8.54 -5.27
CA TYR A 155 -2.97 9.19 -4.21
C TYR A 155 -3.96 10.21 -4.76
N CYS A 156 -4.92 10.57 -3.93
CA CYS A 156 -5.71 11.79 -4.06
C CYS A 156 -5.74 12.55 -2.73
N THR A 157 -6.08 13.83 -2.77
CA THR A 157 -6.22 14.62 -1.52
C THR A 157 -7.40 14.12 -0.70
N GLY A 158 -7.37 14.36 0.63
CA GLY A 158 -8.48 14.03 1.52
C GLY A 158 -9.80 14.64 1.06
N ASP A 159 -9.80 15.88 0.57
CA ASP A 159 -10.99 16.54 0.02
C ASP A 159 -11.53 15.80 -1.21
N GLN A 160 -10.64 15.32 -2.10
CA GLN A 160 -11.04 14.53 -3.27
C GLN A 160 -11.63 13.17 -2.86
N ALA A 161 -11.05 12.51 -1.85
CA ALA A 161 -11.58 11.26 -1.31
C ALA A 161 -12.99 11.45 -0.72
N VAL A 162 -13.20 12.51 0.06
CA VAL A 162 -14.50 12.88 0.62
C VAL A 162 -15.52 13.21 -0.47
N ALA A 163 -15.12 13.97 -1.50
CA ALA A 163 -15.99 14.30 -2.63
C ALA A 163 -16.37 13.05 -3.46
N ALA A 164 -15.44 12.11 -3.66
CA ALA A 164 -15.74 10.84 -4.32
C ALA A 164 -16.73 10.01 -3.49
N ALA A 165 -16.49 9.87 -2.18
CA ALA A 165 -17.38 9.17 -1.28
C ALA A 165 -18.81 9.77 -1.28
N ALA A 166 -18.94 11.08 -1.25
CA ALA A 166 -20.23 11.76 -1.34
C ALA A 166 -20.96 11.44 -2.65
N SER A 167 -20.21 11.40 -3.78
CA SER A 167 -20.79 11.06 -5.09
C SER A 167 -21.25 9.61 -5.16
N TRP A 168 -20.51 8.67 -4.56
CA TRP A 168 -20.89 7.25 -4.50
C TRP A 168 -22.08 7.02 -3.58
N ALA A 169 -22.11 7.68 -2.42
CA ALA A 169 -23.22 7.60 -1.49
C ALA A 169 -24.56 8.05 -2.11
N ALA A 170 -24.51 9.08 -2.98
CA ALA A 170 -25.70 9.60 -3.65
C ALA A 170 -26.35 8.63 -4.65
N VAL A 171 -25.59 7.67 -5.18
CA VAL A 171 -26.05 6.73 -6.23
C VAL A 171 -26.06 5.27 -5.76
N ARG A 172 -25.66 4.99 -4.52
CA ARG A 172 -25.45 3.63 -4.01
C ARG A 172 -26.62 2.69 -4.26
N ASP A 173 -27.84 3.20 -4.04
CA ASP A 173 -29.06 2.40 -4.19
C ASP A 173 -29.43 2.12 -5.66
N GLU A 174 -28.75 2.76 -6.61
CA GLU A 174 -28.92 2.56 -8.07
C GLU A 174 -27.91 1.54 -8.62
N LEU A 175 -26.91 1.11 -7.83
CA LEU A 175 -25.89 0.16 -8.24
C LEU A 175 -26.40 -1.27 -8.17
N GLU A 176 -25.77 -2.16 -8.93
CA GLU A 176 -25.95 -3.59 -8.79
C GLU A 176 -25.62 -4.04 -7.35
N PRO A 177 -26.36 -4.98 -6.75
CA PRO A 177 -26.24 -5.32 -5.32
C PRO A 177 -24.81 -5.62 -4.86
N ALA A 178 -24.03 -6.38 -5.64
CA ALA A 178 -22.64 -6.70 -5.30
C ALA A 178 -21.72 -5.46 -5.32
N ASN A 179 -21.93 -4.55 -6.27
CA ASN A 179 -21.19 -3.30 -6.37
C ASN A 179 -21.59 -2.33 -5.24
N ALA A 180 -22.88 -2.27 -4.91
CA ALA A 180 -23.42 -1.47 -3.80
C ALA A 180 -22.86 -1.92 -2.44
N GLU A 181 -22.68 -3.23 -2.22
CA GLU A 181 -22.06 -3.79 -1.03
C GLU A 181 -20.58 -3.38 -0.94
N TRP A 182 -19.81 -3.60 -2.03
CA TRP A 182 -18.39 -3.24 -2.08
C TRP A 182 -18.16 -1.74 -1.91
N ILE A 183 -18.94 -0.89 -2.59
CA ILE A 183 -18.90 0.57 -2.42
C ILE A 183 -19.30 0.95 -0.99
N GLY A 184 -20.31 0.27 -0.41
CA GLY A 184 -20.76 0.52 0.97
C GLY A 184 -19.68 0.28 2.02
N ASP A 185 -18.84 -0.74 1.82
CA ASP A 185 -17.69 -1.02 2.67
C ASP A 185 -16.66 0.13 2.60
N LEU A 186 -16.34 0.60 1.40
CA LEU A 186 -15.45 1.76 1.24
C LEU A 186 -16.04 3.05 1.82
N LEU A 187 -17.34 3.29 1.65
CA LEU A 187 -18.02 4.47 2.19
C LEU A 187 -17.95 4.51 3.70
N GLY A 188 -18.10 3.36 4.37
CA GLY A 188 -17.97 3.27 5.83
C GLY A 188 -16.60 3.76 6.30
N TRP A 189 -15.52 3.36 5.62
CA TRP A 189 -14.18 3.76 5.96
C TRP A 189 -13.85 5.21 5.54
N LEU A 190 -14.21 5.62 4.33
CA LEU A 190 -13.99 6.98 3.83
C LEU A 190 -14.76 8.03 4.64
N GLY A 191 -15.87 7.66 5.26
CA GLY A 191 -16.67 8.53 6.13
C GLY A 191 -15.91 9.03 7.37
N GLU A 192 -14.82 8.39 7.75
CA GLU A 192 -13.99 8.79 8.88
C GLU A 192 -12.98 9.93 8.55
N PHE A 193 -12.80 10.29 7.28
CA PHE A 193 -11.83 11.33 6.86
C PHE A 193 -12.02 12.68 7.59
N PRO A 194 -13.24 13.21 7.79
CA PRO A 194 -13.43 14.45 8.53
C PRO A 194 -12.92 14.38 9.98
N GLN A 195 -13.08 13.22 10.63
CA GLN A 195 -12.60 12.99 11.99
C GLN A 195 -11.07 12.94 12.02
N TRP A 196 -10.43 12.26 11.08
CA TRP A 196 -8.97 12.22 10.99
C TRP A 196 -8.39 13.60 10.70
N THR A 197 -9.01 14.38 9.81
CA THR A 197 -8.61 15.76 9.51
C THR A 197 -8.67 16.64 10.76
N THR A 198 -9.75 16.54 11.53
CA THR A 198 -9.90 17.26 12.79
C THR A 198 -8.84 16.82 13.80
N SER A 199 -8.60 15.52 13.91
CA SER A 199 -7.60 14.95 14.81
C SER A 199 -6.17 15.36 14.42
N ALA A 200 -5.88 15.48 13.12
CA ALA A 200 -4.59 15.93 12.60
C ALA A 200 -4.31 17.38 13.04
N ALA A 201 -5.29 18.26 12.91
CA ALA A 201 -5.18 19.65 13.39
C ALA A 201 -4.87 19.72 14.89
N GLY A 202 -5.56 18.91 15.71
CA GLY A 202 -5.32 18.81 17.15
C GLY A 202 -3.92 18.30 17.52
N ARG A 203 -3.33 17.47 16.68
CA ARG A 203 -1.98 16.91 16.87
C ARG A 203 -0.88 17.67 16.12
N ARG A 204 -1.20 18.78 15.47
CA ARG A 204 -0.28 19.55 14.60
C ARG A 204 0.36 18.70 13.50
N ARG A 205 -0.37 17.68 13.02
CA ARG A 205 -0.01 16.90 11.82
C ARG A 205 -0.72 17.48 10.60
N GLN A 206 -0.20 17.18 9.44
CA GLN A 206 -0.90 17.49 8.18
C GLN A 206 -2.19 16.65 8.08
N PRO A 207 -3.26 17.21 7.47
CA PRO A 207 -4.47 16.43 7.20
C PRO A 207 -4.13 15.25 6.29
N PRO A 208 -4.80 14.11 6.46
CA PRO A 208 -4.52 12.94 5.65
C PRO A 208 -4.97 13.14 4.20
N ASP A 209 -4.15 12.67 3.28
CA ASP A 209 -4.51 12.30 1.92
C ASP A 209 -4.92 10.82 1.88
N LEU A 210 -5.46 10.39 0.75
CA LEU A 210 -5.77 8.99 0.50
C LEU A 210 -4.69 8.38 -0.40
N VAL A 211 -3.84 7.54 0.16
CA VAL A 211 -2.86 6.75 -0.59
C VAL A 211 -3.47 5.39 -0.94
N CYS A 212 -3.36 5.00 -2.20
CA CYS A 212 -3.96 3.79 -2.75
C CYS A 212 -2.91 2.92 -3.44
N LEU A 213 -3.00 1.61 -3.21
CA LEU A 213 -2.24 0.60 -3.93
C LEU A 213 -3.21 -0.47 -4.44
N LEU A 214 -3.17 -0.75 -5.73
CA LEU A 214 -3.95 -1.82 -6.35
C LEU A 214 -2.99 -2.88 -6.88
N THR A 215 -3.18 -4.11 -6.45
CA THR A 215 -2.47 -5.28 -6.98
C THR A 215 -3.44 -6.17 -7.74
N ALA A 216 -3.02 -6.68 -8.90
CA ALA A 216 -3.80 -7.61 -9.70
C ALA A 216 -3.68 -9.06 -9.22
#